data_ce113d37a0d7343023db1a976bd5f3d0
#
_entry.id   ce113d37a0d7343023db1a976bd5f3d0
#
_cell.length_a   1.000
_cell.length_b   1.000
_cell.length_c   1.000
_cell.angle_alpha   90.00
_cell.angle_beta   90.00
_cell.angle_gamma   90.00
#
_symmetry.space_group_name_H-M   'P 1'
#
loop_
_entity.id
_entity.type
_entity.pdbx_description
1 polymer ?
#
loop_
_entity_poly.entity_id
_entity_poly.type
_entity_poly.pdbx_seq_one_letter_code
_entity_poly.pdbx_strand_id
1 'polypeptide(L)'
;MDNINVRFAPSPTGYLHVGGLRTALYNYLFAKQNNGNLILRIEDTDQSRKVDGAISNLVESLNKCGIIFDKGPERYDKNDLFIQSNRLHLYHDAVDLLLDDGYAYICLDDNFQKYRDKIFSKEELVNKEYHVRLKEFNAVDFDD
;
A
#
# COMPACT_ATOMS: atom_id res chain seq x y z
N MET A 1 -7.81 -23.41 12.62
CA MET A 1 -8.42 -22.06 12.56
C MET A 1 -7.36 -21.12 12.01
N ASP A 2 -7.67 -20.43 10.94
CA ASP A 2 -6.72 -19.47 10.35
C ASP A 2 -6.46 -18.34 11.34
N ASN A 3 -5.18 -18.00 11.51
CA ASN A 3 -4.78 -16.96 12.45
C ASN A 3 -5.24 -15.59 11.89
N ILE A 4 -6.14 -14.92 12.59
CA ILE A 4 -6.66 -13.62 12.15
C ILE A 4 -5.55 -12.58 12.18
N ASN A 5 -5.32 -11.93 11.04
CA ASN A 5 -4.40 -10.82 10.92
C ASN A 5 -5.16 -9.57 10.45
N VAL A 6 -5.09 -8.52 11.21
CA VAL A 6 -5.64 -7.21 10.85
C VAL A 6 -4.53 -6.19 10.68
N ARG A 7 -4.81 -5.13 9.96
CA ARG A 7 -3.79 -4.14 9.59
C ARG A 7 -4.26 -2.71 9.87
N PHE A 8 -3.38 -1.94 10.50
CA PHE A 8 -3.44 -0.50 10.46
C PHE A 8 -2.37 0.02 9.50
N ALA A 9 -2.77 0.83 8.51
CA ALA A 9 -1.91 1.21 7.38
C ALA A 9 -1.93 2.73 7.13
N PRO A 10 -1.31 3.52 8.02
CA PRO A 10 -1.26 4.97 7.89
C PRO A 10 -0.22 5.43 6.88
N SER A 11 -0.49 6.59 6.24
CA SER A 11 0.50 7.33 5.48
C SER A 11 1.23 8.31 6.42
N PRO A 12 2.58 8.43 6.36
CA PRO A 12 3.38 9.27 7.26
C PRO A 12 3.41 10.75 6.82
N THR A 13 2.25 11.30 6.44
CA THR A 13 2.09 12.68 5.94
C THR A 13 1.81 13.69 7.05
N GLY A 14 1.89 13.28 8.30
CA GLY A 14 1.67 14.10 9.50
C GLY A 14 1.63 13.25 10.76
N TYR A 15 1.38 13.91 11.90
CA TYR A 15 1.27 13.24 13.19
C TYR A 15 -0.08 12.51 13.33
N LEU A 16 -0.13 11.52 14.22
CA LEU A 16 -1.35 10.78 14.50
C LEU A 16 -2.46 11.73 14.98
N HIS A 17 -3.61 11.66 14.34
CA HIS A 17 -4.83 12.36 14.77
C HIS A 17 -5.88 11.37 15.27
N VAL A 18 -6.92 11.88 15.91
CA VAL A 18 -7.97 11.06 16.57
C VAL A 18 -8.64 10.06 15.61
N GLY A 19 -8.81 10.41 14.34
CA GLY A 19 -9.36 9.50 13.32
C GLY A 19 -8.47 8.28 13.08
N GLY A 20 -7.15 8.49 12.96
CA GLY A 20 -6.17 7.41 12.85
C GLY A 20 -6.14 6.53 14.10
N LEU A 21 -6.13 7.17 15.30
CA LEU A 21 -6.19 6.46 16.57
C LEU A 21 -7.44 5.58 16.68
N ARG A 22 -8.61 6.10 16.31
CA ARG A 22 -9.87 5.35 16.28
C ARG A 22 -9.75 4.11 15.39
N THR A 23 -9.23 4.25 14.18
CA THR A 23 -9.07 3.13 13.25
C THR A 23 -8.11 2.07 13.81
N ALA A 24 -6.99 2.49 14.38
CA ALA A 24 -6.05 1.57 15.03
C ALA A 24 -6.70 0.83 16.22
N LEU A 25 -7.48 1.54 17.05
CA LEU A 25 -8.17 0.96 18.19
C LEU A 25 -9.18 -0.12 17.78
N TYR A 26 -10.00 0.11 16.75
CA TYR A 26 -10.93 -0.91 16.28
C TYR A 26 -10.21 -2.17 15.80
N ASN A 27 -9.14 -2.00 15.03
CA ASN A 27 -8.33 -3.14 14.57
C ASN A 27 -7.70 -3.88 15.74
N TYR A 28 -7.16 -3.13 16.73
CA TYR A 28 -6.56 -3.72 17.92
C TYR A 28 -7.57 -4.55 18.73
N LEU A 29 -8.74 -3.99 19.02
CA LEU A 29 -9.77 -4.69 19.79
C LEU A 29 -10.27 -5.94 19.06
N PHE A 30 -10.48 -5.84 17.76
CA PHE A 30 -10.87 -6.99 16.95
C PHE A 30 -9.80 -8.10 16.95
N ALA A 31 -8.53 -7.74 16.77
CA ALA A 31 -7.42 -8.70 16.87
C ALA A 31 -7.40 -9.38 18.24
N LYS A 32 -7.46 -8.61 19.34
CA LYS A 32 -7.41 -9.17 20.69
C LYS A 32 -8.61 -10.04 21.00
N GLN A 33 -9.80 -9.68 20.60
CA GLN A 33 -11.02 -10.48 20.77
C GLN A 33 -10.92 -11.86 20.10
N ASN A 34 -10.20 -11.91 18.98
CA ASN A 34 -10.10 -13.12 18.16
C ASN A 34 -8.74 -13.85 18.32
N ASN A 35 -7.91 -13.52 19.32
CA ASN A 35 -6.56 -14.02 19.48
C ASN A 35 -5.70 -13.92 18.21
N GLY A 36 -5.93 -12.85 17.43
CA GLY A 36 -5.23 -12.55 16.20
C GLY A 36 -4.09 -11.55 16.38
N ASN A 37 -3.47 -11.14 15.28
CA ASN A 37 -2.38 -10.20 15.24
C ASN A 37 -2.82 -8.84 14.68
N LEU A 38 -2.30 -7.76 15.26
CA LEU A 38 -2.35 -6.42 14.70
C LEU A 38 -1.02 -6.09 14.00
N ILE A 39 -1.09 -5.72 12.74
CA ILE A 39 0.07 -5.39 11.91
C ILE A 39 0.06 -3.89 11.62
N LEU A 40 1.18 -3.21 11.89
CA LEU A 40 1.42 -1.85 11.39
C LEU A 40 2.11 -1.92 10.04
N ARG A 41 1.57 -1.21 9.04
CA ARG A 41 2.19 -1.05 7.74
C ARG A 41 2.20 0.42 7.35
N ILE A 42 3.37 0.95 7.03
CA ILE A 42 3.53 2.34 6.59
C ILE A 42 3.31 2.43 5.08
N GLU A 43 2.35 3.26 4.68
CA GLU A 43 2.05 3.49 3.26
C GLU A 43 2.58 4.88 2.85
N ASP A 44 3.87 4.91 2.57
CA ASP A 44 4.64 6.12 2.21
C ASP A 44 4.76 6.29 0.69
N THR A 45 3.66 6.10 -0.03
CA THR A 45 3.59 6.23 -1.51
C THR A 45 3.98 7.61 -1.99
N ASP A 46 3.56 8.66 -1.29
CA ASP A 46 3.89 10.03 -1.61
C ASP A 46 5.07 10.51 -0.74
N GLN A 47 6.28 10.31 -1.26
CA GLN A 47 7.51 10.69 -0.58
C GLN A 47 7.64 12.21 -0.41
N SER A 48 6.98 13.01 -1.27
CA SER A 48 7.03 14.48 -1.20
C SER A 48 6.30 15.03 0.03
N ARG A 49 5.32 14.30 0.56
CA ARG A 49 4.54 14.67 1.75
C ARG A 49 4.99 13.97 3.02
N LYS A 50 6.06 13.19 2.96
CA LYS A 50 6.60 12.52 4.14
C LYS A 50 7.09 13.55 5.16
N VAL A 51 6.65 13.42 6.41
CA VAL A 51 7.05 14.28 7.52
C VAL A 51 8.07 13.54 8.37
N ASP A 52 9.21 14.17 8.61
CA ASP A 52 10.26 13.60 9.46
C ASP A 52 9.73 13.36 10.88
N GLY A 53 10.04 12.18 11.43
CA GLY A 53 9.59 11.78 12.75
C GLY A 53 8.11 11.36 12.85
N ALA A 54 7.32 11.43 11.75
CA ALA A 54 5.91 11.06 11.78
C ALA A 54 5.69 9.59 12.18
N ILE A 55 6.53 8.67 11.69
CA ILE A 55 6.44 7.24 12.02
C ILE A 55 6.73 7.00 13.49
N SER A 56 7.81 7.58 14.02
CA SER A 56 8.16 7.45 15.43
C SER A 56 7.09 8.05 16.33
N ASN A 57 6.57 9.24 16.00
CA ASN A 57 5.47 9.87 16.72
C ASN A 57 4.20 9.01 16.73
N LEU A 58 3.84 8.43 15.58
CA LEU A 58 2.69 7.56 15.43
C LEU A 58 2.80 6.34 16.34
N VAL A 59 3.93 5.64 16.30
CA VAL A 59 4.15 4.44 17.13
C VAL A 59 4.16 4.79 18.60
N GLU A 60 4.86 5.87 19.00
CA GLU A 60 4.88 6.33 20.40
C GLU A 60 3.48 6.70 20.90
N SER A 61 2.70 7.42 20.09
CA SER A 61 1.34 7.83 20.45
C SER A 61 0.41 6.64 20.62
N LEU A 62 0.49 5.64 19.74
CA LEU A 62 -0.30 4.42 19.84
C LEU A 62 0.11 3.58 21.07
N ASN A 63 1.39 3.46 21.33
CA ASN A 63 1.91 2.78 22.52
C ASN A 63 1.44 3.46 23.81
N LYS A 64 1.43 4.79 23.87
CA LYS A 64 0.87 5.56 25.01
C LYS A 64 -0.62 5.29 25.22
N CYS A 65 -1.35 4.97 24.16
CA CYS A 65 -2.77 4.57 24.25
C CYS A 65 -2.96 3.07 24.52
N GLY A 66 -1.89 2.31 24.77
CA GLY A 66 -1.94 0.86 25.02
C GLY A 66 -2.16 0.01 23.75
N ILE A 67 -2.06 0.60 22.57
CA ILE A 67 -2.20 -0.11 21.29
C ILE A 67 -0.81 -0.57 20.86
N ILE A 68 -0.55 -1.88 20.99
CA ILE A 68 0.73 -2.49 20.69
C ILE A 68 0.57 -3.39 19.45
N PHE A 69 1.47 -3.22 18.49
CA PHE A 69 1.51 -4.05 17.29
C PHE A 69 2.27 -5.35 17.54
N ASP A 70 1.77 -6.42 16.96
CA ASP A 70 2.45 -7.73 16.98
C ASP A 70 3.54 -7.77 15.89
N LYS A 71 3.36 -7.03 14.78
CA LYS A 71 4.32 -6.88 13.66
C LYS A 71 4.31 -5.45 13.14
N GLY A 72 5.46 -4.94 12.70
CA GLY A 72 5.58 -3.60 12.10
C GLY A 72 7.03 -3.10 12.02
N PRO A 73 7.28 -1.91 11.46
CA PRO A 73 8.61 -1.41 11.08
C PRO A 73 9.64 -1.36 12.20
N GLU A 74 9.25 -1.07 13.44
CA GLU A 74 10.19 -0.91 14.56
C GLU A 74 10.69 -2.23 15.17
N ARG A 75 10.14 -3.35 14.75
CA ARG A 75 10.48 -4.67 15.30
C ARG A 75 11.32 -5.51 14.37
N TYR A 76 11.56 -5.05 13.17
CA TYR A 76 12.18 -5.82 12.11
C TYR A 76 13.23 -4.99 11.35
N ASP A 77 14.22 -5.69 10.85
CA ASP A 77 15.44 -5.27 10.21
C ASP A 77 15.23 -4.40 8.95
N LYS A 78 16.33 -3.86 8.42
CA LYS A 78 16.44 -2.87 7.33
C LYS A 78 15.80 -3.25 5.98
N ASN A 79 15.34 -4.48 5.82
CA ASN A 79 14.56 -4.96 4.67
C ASN A 79 13.07 -5.00 4.97
N ASP A 80 12.60 -4.05 5.75
CA ASP A 80 11.29 -4.02 6.34
C ASP A 80 10.17 -3.94 5.30
N LEU A 81 9.58 -5.09 5.00
CA LEU A 81 8.43 -5.22 4.10
C LEU A 81 7.16 -4.53 4.62
N PHE A 82 7.19 -4.00 5.85
CA PHE A 82 6.08 -3.21 6.40
C PHE A 82 6.10 -1.74 5.97
N ILE A 83 7.14 -1.29 5.28
CA ILE A 83 7.21 0.02 4.64
C ILE A 83 7.00 -0.16 3.13
N GLN A 84 6.01 0.56 2.58
CA GLN A 84 5.58 0.35 1.19
C GLN A 84 6.68 0.66 0.18
N SER A 85 7.43 1.75 0.37
CA SER A 85 8.53 2.12 -0.52
C SER A 85 9.63 1.04 -0.63
N ASN A 86 9.82 0.22 0.40
CA ASN A 86 10.79 -0.88 0.36
C ASN A 86 10.36 -2.06 -0.53
N ARG A 87 9.09 -2.07 -0.97
CA ARG A 87 8.50 -3.12 -1.80
C ARG A 87 8.29 -2.70 -3.26
N LEU A 88 8.85 -1.59 -3.69
CA LEU A 88 8.65 -1.07 -5.06
C LEU A 88 9.00 -2.12 -6.12
N HIS A 89 10.05 -2.90 -5.92
CA HIS A 89 10.43 -3.98 -6.84
C HIS A 89 9.30 -5.00 -7.05
N LEU A 90 8.59 -5.40 -5.98
CA LEU A 90 7.46 -6.34 -6.10
C LEU A 90 6.29 -5.73 -6.87
N TYR A 91 6.08 -4.42 -6.76
CA TYR A 91 5.04 -3.73 -7.52
C TYR A 91 5.41 -3.60 -9.00
N HIS A 92 6.68 -3.34 -9.31
CA HIS A 92 7.17 -3.34 -10.70
C HIS A 92 7.00 -4.70 -11.34
N ASP A 93 7.42 -5.77 -10.67
CA ASP A 93 7.27 -7.15 -11.17
C ASP A 93 5.79 -7.48 -11.44
N ALA A 94 4.88 -7.10 -10.52
CA ALA A 94 3.45 -7.32 -10.69
C ALA A 94 2.85 -6.48 -11.83
N VAL A 95 3.31 -5.23 -12.00
CA VAL A 95 2.90 -4.36 -13.11
C VAL A 95 3.35 -4.95 -14.45
N ASP A 96 4.59 -5.43 -14.55
CA ASP A 96 5.10 -6.03 -15.77
C ASP A 96 4.27 -7.26 -16.16
N LEU A 97 3.96 -8.14 -15.22
CA LEU A 97 3.05 -9.28 -15.46
C LEU A 97 1.67 -8.85 -15.96
N LEU A 98 1.06 -7.84 -15.35
CA LEU A 98 -0.26 -7.36 -15.76
C LEU A 98 -0.24 -6.73 -17.16
N LEU A 99 0.86 -6.09 -17.54
CA LEU A 99 1.04 -5.53 -18.87
C LEU A 99 1.26 -6.63 -19.91
N ASP A 100 2.11 -7.61 -19.61
CA ASP A 100 2.43 -8.73 -20.50
C ASP A 100 1.20 -9.63 -20.75
N ASP A 101 0.42 -9.91 -19.72
CA ASP A 101 -0.83 -10.68 -19.81
C ASP A 101 -1.99 -9.87 -20.40
N GLY A 102 -1.79 -8.58 -20.67
CA GLY A 102 -2.79 -7.70 -21.27
C GLY A 102 -3.91 -7.26 -20.33
N TYR A 103 -3.77 -7.45 -19.01
CA TYR A 103 -4.72 -6.99 -17.99
C TYR A 103 -4.57 -5.52 -17.64
N ALA A 104 -3.45 -4.90 -18.00
CA ALA A 104 -3.19 -3.49 -17.79
C ALA A 104 -2.78 -2.80 -19.10
N TYR A 105 -2.72 -1.47 -19.07
CA TYR A 105 -2.21 -0.64 -20.16
C TYR A 105 -1.55 0.63 -19.61
N ILE A 106 -0.66 1.20 -20.41
CA ILE A 106 0.05 2.44 -20.07
C ILE A 106 -0.73 3.64 -20.62
N CYS A 107 -0.85 4.68 -19.80
CA CYS A 107 -1.47 5.94 -20.16
C CYS A 107 -0.50 7.11 -19.90
N LEU A 108 -0.28 7.96 -20.90
CA LEU A 108 0.65 9.10 -20.83
C LEU A 108 -0.01 10.38 -20.32
N ASP A 109 -1.34 10.44 -20.25
CA ASP A 109 -2.10 11.59 -19.79
C ASP A 109 -3.39 11.15 -19.09
N ASP A 110 -4.18 12.11 -18.62
CA ASP A 110 -5.46 11.82 -17.95
C ASP A 110 -6.58 11.40 -18.92
N ASN A 111 -6.33 11.37 -20.22
CA ASN A 111 -7.28 10.85 -21.21
C ASN A 111 -7.11 9.33 -21.40
N PHE A 112 -7.56 8.58 -20.41
CA PHE A 112 -7.34 7.13 -20.28
C PHE A 112 -7.86 6.29 -21.45
N GLN A 113 -8.90 6.75 -22.14
CA GLN A 113 -9.48 5.99 -23.26
C GLN A 113 -8.64 6.05 -24.53
N LYS A 114 -7.91 7.15 -24.73
CA LYS A 114 -7.11 7.37 -25.94
C LYS A 114 -5.99 6.37 -26.15
N TYR A 115 -5.47 5.81 -25.05
CA TYR A 115 -4.28 4.94 -25.06
C TYR A 115 -4.55 3.50 -24.66
N ARG A 116 -5.82 3.13 -24.42
CA ARG A 116 -6.21 1.81 -23.89
C ARG A 116 -5.65 0.64 -24.68
N ASP A 117 -5.58 0.78 -26.02
CA ASP A 117 -5.14 -0.28 -26.93
C ASP A 117 -3.76 0.00 -27.54
N LYS A 118 -3.09 1.05 -27.09
CA LYS A 118 -1.75 1.39 -27.58
C LYS A 118 -0.68 0.69 -26.75
N ILE A 119 0.18 -0.08 -27.40
CA ILE A 119 1.41 -0.61 -26.83
C ILE A 119 2.52 0.43 -27.02
N PHE A 120 3.15 0.83 -25.94
CA PHE A 120 4.28 1.76 -25.92
C PHE A 120 5.59 0.98 -25.85
N SER A 121 6.58 1.36 -26.66
CA SER A 121 7.93 0.86 -26.49
C SER A 121 8.63 1.51 -25.28
N LYS A 122 9.69 0.87 -24.77
CA LYS A 122 10.49 1.44 -23.67
C LYS A 122 11.07 2.81 -24.05
N GLU A 123 11.46 2.98 -25.31
CA GLU A 123 12.01 4.25 -25.86
C GLU A 123 10.97 5.37 -25.87
N GLU A 124 9.71 5.06 -26.16
CA GLU A 124 8.61 6.04 -26.11
C GLU A 124 8.32 6.53 -24.69
N LEU A 125 8.66 5.75 -23.67
CA LEU A 125 8.40 6.05 -22.24
C LEU A 125 9.56 6.77 -21.55
N VAL A 126 10.75 6.81 -22.17
CA VAL A 126 11.92 7.48 -21.60
C VAL A 126 11.61 8.95 -21.30
N ASN A 127 11.86 9.36 -20.07
CA ASN A 127 11.63 10.73 -19.56
C ASN A 127 10.17 11.22 -19.62
N LYS A 128 9.19 10.32 -19.66
CA LYS A 128 7.77 10.65 -19.57
C LYS A 128 7.18 10.15 -18.27
N GLU A 129 6.34 10.96 -17.67
CA GLU A 129 5.43 10.48 -16.63
C GLU A 129 4.31 9.68 -17.28
N TYR A 130 3.99 8.54 -16.71
CA TYR A 130 2.91 7.68 -17.17
C TYR A 130 2.20 6.99 -16.01
N HIS A 131 0.97 6.57 -16.26
CA HIS A 131 0.17 5.77 -15.35
C HIS A 131 -0.04 4.38 -15.93
N VAL A 132 -0.07 3.38 -15.05
CA VAL A 132 -0.53 2.05 -15.42
C VAL A 132 -1.96 1.90 -14.92
N ARG A 133 -2.86 1.48 -15.82
CA ARG A 133 -4.29 1.31 -15.57
C ARG A 133 -4.71 -0.13 -15.84
N LEU A 134 -5.55 -0.66 -14.98
CA LEU A 134 -6.22 -1.95 -15.22
C LEU A 134 -7.25 -1.78 -16.34
N LYS A 135 -7.39 -2.79 -17.19
CA LYS A 135 -8.53 -2.88 -18.10
C LYS A 135 -9.80 -3.18 -17.31
N GLU A 136 -10.93 -2.71 -17.81
CA GLU A 136 -12.22 -3.11 -17.27
C GLU A 136 -12.52 -4.55 -17.69
N PHE A 137 -12.87 -5.38 -16.73
CA PHE A 137 -13.32 -6.75 -16.95
C PHE A 137 -14.83 -6.81 -16.71
N ASN A 138 -15.55 -7.50 -17.57
CA ASN A 138 -16.93 -7.86 -17.28
C ASN A 138 -16.95 -8.98 -16.23
N ALA A 139 -17.92 -8.96 -15.32
CA ALA A 139 -18.03 -9.96 -14.25
C ALA A 139 -18.13 -11.41 -14.76
N VAL A 140 -18.38 -11.60 -16.06
CA VAL A 140 -18.51 -12.90 -16.73
C VAL A 140 -17.13 -13.53 -17.04
N ASP A 141 -16.04 -12.75 -16.95
CA ASP A 141 -14.68 -13.21 -17.30
C ASP A 141 -14.00 -14.01 -16.16
N PHE A 142 -14.69 -14.21 -15.04
CA PHE A 142 -14.15 -14.89 -13.85
C PHE A 142 -14.76 -16.28 -13.58
N ASP A 143 -15.59 -16.79 -14.50
CA ASP A 143 -16.34 -18.07 -14.33
C ASP A 143 -15.71 -19.26 -15.08
N ASP A 144 -14.38 -19.26 -15.37
CA ASP A 144 -13.67 -20.41 -15.92
C ASP A 144 -12.53 -20.91 -15.03
#